data_40217f5e09b9d1c88317244bd43674a6
#
_entry.id   40217f5e09b9d1c88317244bd43674a6
#
_cell.length_a   1.000
_cell.length_b   1.000
_cell.length_c   1.000
_cell.angle_alpha   90.00
_cell.angle_beta   90.00
_cell.angle_gamma   90.00
#
_symmetry.space_group_name_H-M   'P 1'
#
loop_
_entity.id
_entity.type
_entity.pdbx_description
1 polymer ?
#
loop_
_entity_poly.entity_id
_entity_poly.type
_entity_poly.pdbx_seq_one_letter_code
_entity_poly.pdbx_strand_id
1 'polypeptide(L)'
;VDYCTGLVDITIPLYTIKVGDIELPITLSYHSSGLKVRELSGWVGSGWTLNAEPSIMREINGIPDDAPNGGFRTGKYLTEKNSFDKMKENEKVKFFKRIENKEIDSEPDRFFFKLAKQRGSFYIPVIYDSWTSNRSIYPKFLICPYEPVRINSGIFFFEENGFLMSDQDGISYSFGGEDD
;
A
#
# COMPACT_ATOMS: atom_id res chain seq x y z
N VAL A 1 -23.86 1.96 13.79
CA VAL A 1 -24.36 0.91 12.90
C VAL A 1 -24.27 1.42 11.48
N ASP A 2 -23.53 0.72 10.65
CA ASP A 2 -23.54 0.99 9.21
C ASP A 2 -24.87 0.48 8.63
N TYR A 3 -25.71 1.41 8.17
CA TYR A 3 -27.04 1.06 7.66
C TYR A 3 -27.02 0.32 6.32
N CYS A 4 -25.89 0.37 5.60
CA CYS A 4 -25.73 -0.38 4.34
C CYS A 4 -25.42 -1.85 4.55
N THR A 5 -24.65 -2.17 5.58
CA THR A 5 -24.18 -3.53 5.86
C THR A 5 -24.87 -4.15 7.06
N GLY A 6 -25.55 -3.35 7.89
CA GLY A 6 -26.14 -3.78 9.17
C GLY A 6 -25.09 -4.11 10.23
N LEU A 7 -23.82 -3.86 9.96
CA LEU A 7 -22.74 -4.18 10.89
C LEU A 7 -22.63 -3.14 12.00
N VAL A 8 -22.35 -3.62 13.20
CA VAL A 8 -22.06 -2.76 14.34
C VAL A 8 -20.60 -2.36 14.30
N ASP A 9 -20.36 -1.06 14.26
CA ASP A 9 -19.04 -0.45 14.42
C ASP A 9 -19.04 0.33 15.74
N ILE A 10 -18.21 -0.08 16.67
CA ILE A 10 -18.07 0.54 17.99
C ILE A 10 -16.64 1.04 18.11
N THR A 11 -16.47 2.32 18.38
CA THR A 11 -15.17 2.91 18.65
C THR A 11 -15.13 3.45 20.08
N ILE A 12 -14.22 2.94 20.88
CA ILE A 12 -13.99 3.36 22.26
C ILE A 12 -12.70 4.18 22.29
N PRO A 13 -12.76 5.48 22.61
CA PRO A 13 -11.55 6.26 22.85
C PRO A 13 -10.93 5.83 24.16
N LEU A 14 -9.65 5.48 24.14
CA LEU A 14 -8.89 5.07 25.32
C LEU A 14 -8.07 6.23 25.89
N TYR A 15 -7.29 6.85 25.01
CA TYR A 15 -6.38 7.94 25.38
C TYR A 15 -6.01 8.77 24.15
N THR A 16 -5.57 10.02 24.37
CA THR A 16 -4.98 10.85 23.31
C THR A 16 -3.61 11.32 23.76
N ILE A 17 -2.58 10.90 23.02
CA ILE A 17 -1.22 11.39 23.21
C ILE A 17 -1.15 12.78 22.59
N LYS A 18 -0.68 13.77 23.37
CA LYS A 18 -0.49 15.13 22.90
C LYS A 18 0.97 15.53 23.10
N VAL A 19 1.62 15.93 22.01
CA VAL A 19 2.99 16.45 22.03
C VAL A 19 3.05 17.70 21.15
N GLY A 20 3.08 18.87 21.78
CA GLY A 20 2.93 20.13 21.05
C GLY A 20 1.58 20.18 20.32
N ASP A 21 1.62 20.39 19.02
CA ASP A 21 0.43 20.44 18.15
C ASP A 21 0.03 19.06 17.60
N ILE A 22 0.77 18.02 17.95
CA ILE A 22 0.50 16.65 17.52
C ILE A 22 -0.45 15.99 18.50
N GLU A 23 -1.59 15.52 17.99
CA GLU A 23 -2.55 14.71 18.74
C GLU A 23 -2.69 13.33 18.08
N LEU A 24 -2.37 12.28 18.83
CA LEU A 24 -2.54 10.90 18.39
C LEU A 24 -3.61 10.22 19.26
N PRO A 25 -4.83 10.04 18.76
CA PRO A 25 -5.88 9.35 19.49
C PRO A 25 -5.64 7.84 19.48
N ILE A 26 -5.64 7.24 20.66
CA ILE A 26 -5.62 5.79 20.84
C ILE A 26 -7.06 5.33 21.04
N THR A 27 -7.53 4.48 20.14
CA THR A 27 -8.91 3.99 20.13
C THR A 27 -8.96 2.47 19.99
N LEU A 28 -9.97 1.87 20.57
CA LEU A 28 -10.31 0.47 20.38
C LEU A 28 -11.56 0.40 19.50
N SER A 29 -11.47 -0.24 18.35
CA SER A 29 -12.58 -0.41 17.41
C SER A 29 -13.04 -1.86 17.40
N TYR A 30 -14.34 -2.06 17.43
CA TYR A 30 -14.99 -3.37 17.24
C TYR A 30 -15.74 -3.39 15.93
N HIS A 31 -15.46 -4.38 15.11
CA HIS A 31 -16.15 -4.61 13.85
C HIS A 31 -16.86 -5.97 13.90
N SER A 32 -18.20 -5.96 13.86
CA SER A 32 -19.01 -7.18 13.92
C SER A 32 -19.13 -7.86 12.55
N SER A 33 -18.01 -8.34 12.00
CA SER A 33 -18.03 -9.11 10.74
C SER A 33 -18.42 -10.58 10.91
N GLY A 34 -18.88 -10.96 12.12
CA GLY A 34 -19.17 -12.34 12.51
C GLY A 34 -17.91 -13.13 12.90
N LEU A 35 -18.13 -14.28 13.51
CA LEU A 35 -17.04 -15.21 13.86
C LEU A 35 -16.56 -15.93 12.59
N LYS A 36 -15.36 -15.67 12.16
CA LYS A 36 -14.71 -16.41 11.08
C LYS A 36 -13.90 -17.56 11.69
N VAL A 37 -14.23 -18.79 11.32
CA VAL A 37 -13.63 -20.03 11.90
C VAL A 37 -12.10 -20.09 11.78
N ARG A 38 -11.51 -19.33 10.85
CA ARG A 38 -10.07 -19.30 10.61
C ARG A 38 -9.39 -18.02 11.11
N GLU A 39 -10.12 -17.12 11.73
CA GLU A 39 -9.56 -15.87 12.25
C GLU A 39 -9.04 -16.08 13.67
N LEU A 40 -7.74 -15.94 13.82
CA LEU A 40 -7.12 -15.92 15.15
C LEU A 40 -7.44 -14.58 15.82
N SER A 41 -7.83 -14.64 17.09
CA SER A 41 -8.06 -13.42 17.87
C SER A 41 -6.75 -12.66 18.05
N GLY A 42 -6.80 -11.35 17.82
CA GLY A 42 -5.69 -10.46 18.14
C GLY A 42 -5.51 -10.27 19.65
N TRP A 43 -4.56 -9.44 20.03
CA TRP A 43 -4.22 -9.14 21.44
C TRP A 43 -5.40 -8.58 22.25
N VAL A 44 -6.28 -7.87 21.60
CA VAL A 44 -7.44 -7.21 22.23
C VAL A 44 -8.74 -7.99 22.07
N GLY A 45 -8.68 -9.20 21.49
CA GLY A 45 -9.83 -10.08 21.29
C GLY A 45 -10.34 -10.15 19.87
N SER A 46 -11.22 -11.12 19.58
CA SER A 46 -11.82 -11.30 18.25
C SER A 46 -12.73 -10.13 17.89
N GLY A 47 -12.56 -9.61 16.68
CA GLY A 47 -13.32 -8.47 16.16
C GLY A 47 -12.88 -7.10 16.70
N TRP A 48 -11.96 -7.08 17.66
CA TRP A 48 -11.39 -5.84 18.19
C TRP A 48 -10.07 -5.48 17.52
N THR A 49 -9.87 -4.20 17.29
CA THR A 49 -8.63 -3.64 16.75
C THR A 49 -8.19 -2.45 17.59
N LEU A 50 -6.96 -2.49 18.09
CA LEU A 50 -6.34 -1.35 18.75
C LEU A 50 -5.76 -0.41 17.67
N ASN A 51 -6.25 0.82 17.65
CA ASN A 51 -5.74 1.87 16.78
C ASN A 51 -4.86 2.80 17.62
N ALA A 52 -3.59 2.46 17.75
CA ALA A 52 -2.66 3.16 18.63
C ALA A 52 -1.57 3.94 17.87
N GLU A 53 -1.41 3.66 16.58
CA GLU A 53 -0.27 4.19 15.83
C GLU A 53 -0.59 4.40 14.35
N PRO A 54 0.15 5.30 13.68
CA PRO A 54 0.17 5.38 12.23
C PRO A 54 0.64 4.06 11.63
N SER A 55 0.11 3.68 10.49
CA SER A 55 0.43 2.40 9.85
C SER A 55 0.36 2.46 8.34
N ILE A 56 1.17 1.61 7.71
CA ILE A 56 1.04 1.28 6.28
C ILE A 56 0.76 -0.21 6.18
N MET A 57 -0.24 -0.56 5.37
CA MET A 57 -0.64 -1.93 5.10
C MET A 57 -0.60 -2.16 3.59
N ARG A 58 0.00 -3.26 3.15
CA ARG A 58 0.03 -3.68 1.75
C ARG A 58 -1.03 -4.74 1.50
N GLU A 59 -1.87 -4.51 0.53
CA GLU A 59 -2.77 -5.50 -0.04
C GLU A 59 -2.13 -6.02 -1.34
N ILE A 60 -1.73 -7.27 -1.31
CA ILE A 60 -1.12 -7.93 -2.47
C ILE A 60 -2.25 -8.33 -3.42
N ASN A 61 -2.17 -7.82 -4.65
CA ASN A 61 -3.11 -8.15 -5.71
C ASN A 61 -2.42 -9.07 -6.72
N GLY A 62 -2.70 -10.37 -6.64
CA GLY A 62 -2.05 -11.35 -7.48
C GLY A 62 -0.68 -11.81 -6.97
N ILE A 63 0.37 -11.44 -7.67
CA ILE A 63 1.78 -11.71 -7.31
C ILE A 63 2.37 -10.43 -6.70
N PRO A 64 3.13 -10.50 -5.61
CA PRO A 64 3.77 -9.29 -5.08
C PRO A 64 4.54 -8.52 -6.15
N ASP A 65 4.33 -7.21 -6.21
CA ASP A 65 4.92 -6.32 -7.23
C ASP A 65 6.44 -6.46 -7.37
N ASP A 66 7.11 -6.76 -6.29
CA ASP A 66 8.56 -6.92 -6.15
C ASP A 66 9.05 -8.36 -6.31
N ALA A 67 8.15 -9.31 -6.56
CA ALA A 67 8.53 -10.69 -6.79
C ALA A 67 9.47 -10.81 -8.01
N PRO A 68 10.59 -11.54 -7.89
CA PRO A 68 11.64 -11.56 -8.92
C PRO A 68 11.16 -12.13 -10.26
N ASN A 69 10.13 -12.95 -10.26
CA ASN A 69 9.56 -13.56 -11.45
C ASN A 69 8.06 -13.28 -11.52
N GLY A 70 7.68 -12.35 -12.39
CA GLY A 70 6.28 -12.13 -12.72
C GLY A 70 5.58 -11.02 -11.92
N GLY A 71 6.21 -10.39 -10.96
CA GLY A 71 5.64 -9.25 -10.26
C GLY A 71 5.43 -8.04 -11.18
N PHE A 72 4.44 -7.22 -10.90
CA PHE A 72 4.07 -6.05 -11.72
C PHE A 72 5.25 -5.11 -12.00
N ARG A 73 6.11 -4.87 -11.00
CA ARG A 73 7.26 -3.95 -11.13
C ARG A 73 8.51 -4.60 -11.70
N THR A 74 8.65 -5.90 -11.57
CA THR A 74 9.82 -6.65 -12.04
C THR A 74 9.61 -7.29 -13.40
N GLY A 75 8.36 -7.39 -13.84
CA GLY A 75 7.99 -7.98 -15.11
C GLY A 75 8.59 -7.21 -16.28
N LYS A 76 9.48 -7.85 -17.05
CA LYS A 76 10.20 -7.24 -18.17
C LYS A 76 9.29 -6.54 -19.16
N TYR A 77 8.14 -7.10 -19.43
CA TYR A 77 7.23 -6.61 -20.47
C TYR A 77 6.39 -5.41 -20.05
N LEU A 78 6.19 -5.23 -18.76
CA LEU A 78 5.48 -4.08 -18.21
C LEU A 78 6.46 -2.96 -17.84
N THR A 79 7.73 -3.30 -17.64
CA THR A 79 8.75 -2.38 -17.15
C THR A 79 9.66 -1.81 -18.22
N GLU A 80 9.69 -2.36 -19.44
CA GLU A 80 10.47 -1.82 -20.55
C GLU A 80 9.59 -0.96 -21.46
N LYS A 81 9.98 0.29 -21.66
CA LYS A 81 9.28 1.22 -22.55
C LYS A 81 9.11 0.62 -23.94
N ASN A 82 7.86 0.56 -24.42
CA ASN A 82 7.50 0.03 -25.74
C ASN A 82 7.84 -1.46 -25.94
N SER A 83 8.12 -2.24 -24.91
CA SER A 83 8.40 -3.65 -25.11
C SER A 83 7.17 -4.39 -25.62
N PHE A 84 5.98 -4.04 -25.08
CA PHE A 84 4.70 -4.60 -25.51
C PHE A 84 4.35 -4.19 -26.96
N ASP A 85 4.57 -2.92 -27.33
CA ASP A 85 4.27 -2.41 -28.66
C ASP A 85 5.15 -3.04 -29.76
N LYS A 86 6.37 -3.42 -29.38
CA LYS A 86 7.34 -4.08 -30.29
C LYS A 86 7.14 -5.58 -30.41
N MET A 87 6.28 -6.18 -29.58
CA MET A 87 5.99 -7.60 -29.65
C MET A 87 5.23 -7.98 -30.90
N LYS A 88 5.61 -9.12 -31.49
CA LYS A 88 4.81 -9.75 -32.53
C LYS A 88 3.48 -10.25 -31.95
N GLU A 89 2.46 -10.37 -32.80
CA GLU A 89 1.12 -10.79 -32.35
C GLU A 89 1.11 -12.16 -31.62
N ASN A 90 1.91 -13.10 -32.07
CA ASN A 90 2.04 -14.41 -31.42
C ASN A 90 2.70 -14.31 -30.02
N GLU A 91 3.56 -13.33 -29.80
CA GLU A 91 4.20 -13.05 -28.51
C GLU A 91 3.22 -12.36 -27.56
N LYS A 92 2.41 -11.43 -28.04
CA LYS A 92 1.31 -10.83 -27.29
C LYS A 92 0.32 -11.85 -26.80
N VAL A 93 -0.08 -12.79 -27.65
CA VAL A 93 -0.99 -13.89 -27.28
C VAL A 93 -0.37 -14.75 -26.17
N LYS A 94 0.91 -15.10 -26.28
CA LYS A 94 1.60 -15.85 -25.21
C LYS A 94 1.68 -15.05 -23.91
N PHE A 95 1.93 -13.75 -23.99
CA PHE A 95 1.97 -12.86 -22.84
C PHE A 95 0.63 -12.81 -22.11
N PHE A 96 -0.49 -12.62 -22.83
CA PHE A 96 -1.82 -12.63 -22.23
C PHE A 96 -2.18 -14.00 -21.62
N LYS A 97 -1.79 -15.11 -22.24
CA LYS A 97 -1.97 -16.44 -21.65
C LYS A 97 -1.21 -16.61 -20.33
N ARG A 98 -0.02 -16.00 -20.20
CA ARG A 98 0.74 -16.03 -18.95
C ARG A 98 0.08 -15.20 -17.86
N ILE A 99 -0.57 -14.08 -18.22
CA ILE A 99 -1.39 -13.30 -17.26
C ILE A 99 -2.60 -14.12 -16.83
N GLU A 100 -3.32 -14.73 -17.79
CA GLU A 100 -4.48 -15.59 -17.51
C GLU A 100 -4.11 -16.75 -16.58
N ASN A 101 -2.95 -17.37 -16.80
CA ASN A 101 -2.42 -18.45 -15.97
C ASN A 101 -1.84 -17.95 -14.61
N LYS A 102 -1.87 -16.66 -14.33
CA LYS A 102 -1.28 -16.04 -13.13
C LYS A 102 0.24 -16.25 -12.99
N GLU A 103 0.94 -16.39 -14.09
CA GLU A 103 2.40 -16.46 -14.13
C GLU A 103 3.06 -15.06 -14.14
N ILE A 104 2.30 -14.05 -14.58
CA ILE A 104 2.70 -12.65 -14.62
C ILE A 104 1.55 -11.83 -14.05
N ASP A 105 1.90 -10.88 -13.21
CA ASP A 105 0.95 -9.92 -12.68
C ASP A 105 0.83 -8.68 -13.58
N SER A 106 -0.39 -8.24 -13.79
CA SER A 106 -0.73 -7.05 -14.56
C SER A 106 -1.31 -5.93 -13.72
N GLU A 107 -1.49 -6.16 -12.43
CA GLU A 107 -2.14 -5.23 -11.52
C GLU A 107 -1.19 -4.84 -10.38
N PRO A 108 -1.08 -3.54 -10.04
CA PRO A 108 -0.23 -3.12 -8.94
C PRO A 108 -0.84 -3.46 -7.59
N ASP A 109 0.02 -3.71 -6.62
CA ASP A 109 -0.36 -3.82 -5.22
C ASP A 109 -0.89 -2.48 -4.71
N ARG A 110 -1.83 -2.56 -3.79
CA ARG A 110 -2.43 -1.41 -3.14
C ARG A 110 -1.87 -1.24 -1.73
N PHE A 111 -1.44 -0.04 -1.43
CA PHE A 111 -0.99 0.33 -0.10
C PHE A 111 -2.02 1.21 0.57
N PHE A 112 -2.41 0.86 1.78
CA PHE A 112 -3.27 1.68 2.63
C PHE A 112 -2.40 2.36 3.68
N PHE A 113 -2.64 3.63 3.91
CA PHE A 113 -2.00 4.35 4.98
C PHE A 113 -3.03 4.93 5.96
N LYS A 114 -2.62 4.99 7.21
CA LYS A 114 -3.33 5.64 8.27
C LYS A 114 -2.32 6.50 9.04
N LEU A 115 -2.53 7.80 9.04
CA LEU A 115 -1.81 8.79 9.82
C LEU A 115 -2.70 9.27 10.97
N ALA A 116 -2.20 10.16 11.83
CA ALA A 116 -2.97 10.66 12.95
C ALA A 116 -4.31 11.30 12.54
N LYS A 117 -4.31 12.09 11.45
CA LYS A 117 -5.51 12.81 10.97
C LYS A 117 -5.99 12.37 9.59
N GLN A 118 -5.19 11.63 8.84
CA GLN A 118 -5.45 11.29 7.45
C GLN A 118 -5.38 9.79 7.21
N ARG A 119 -6.17 9.31 6.27
CA ARG A 119 -6.15 7.93 5.81
C ARG A 119 -6.41 7.90 4.31
N GLY A 120 -5.83 6.93 3.63
CA GLY A 120 -6.02 6.80 2.20
C GLY A 120 -5.32 5.58 1.66
N SER A 121 -5.20 5.54 0.35
CA SER A 121 -4.44 4.51 -0.31
C SER A 121 -3.58 5.07 -1.44
N PHE A 122 -2.52 4.35 -1.76
CA PHE A 122 -1.66 4.69 -2.87
C PHE A 122 -1.18 3.44 -3.60
N TYR A 123 -0.76 3.67 -4.83
CA TYR A 123 -0.13 2.67 -5.68
C TYR A 123 1.28 3.13 -6.02
N ILE A 124 2.16 2.18 -6.31
CA ILE A 124 3.51 2.44 -6.78
C ILE A 124 3.57 2.08 -8.27
N PRO A 125 3.24 3.00 -9.17
CA PRO A 125 3.24 2.70 -10.60
C PRO A 125 4.66 2.54 -11.12
N VAL A 126 4.80 1.76 -12.17
CA VAL A 126 6.04 1.71 -12.95
C VAL A 126 6.07 2.93 -13.86
N ILE A 127 7.00 3.85 -13.60
CA ILE A 127 7.16 5.05 -14.42
C ILE A 127 8.46 4.96 -15.21
N TYR A 128 8.32 5.13 -16.53
CA TYR A 128 9.45 5.31 -17.43
C TYR A 128 9.76 6.78 -17.56
N ASP A 129 10.97 7.16 -17.23
CA ASP A 129 11.50 8.44 -17.66
C ASP A 129 11.91 8.32 -19.13
N SER A 130 11.19 9.08 -19.97
CA SER A 130 11.44 9.11 -21.42
C SER A 130 12.76 9.76 -21.82
N TRP A 131 13.40 10.48 -20.90
CA TRP A 131 14.59 11.28 -21.18
C TRP A 131 15.90 10.55 -20.89
N THR A 132 15.93 9.66 -19.93
CA THR A 132 17.20 9.10 -19.44
C THR A 132 17.47 7.66 -19.87
N SER A 133 16.54 6.97 -20.51
CA SER A 133 16.63 5.53 -20.80
C SER A 133 16.84 4.65 -19.54
N ASN A 134 16.97 5.28 -18.40
CA ASN A 134 17.10 4.63 -17.10
C ASN A 134 15.73 4.55 -16.42
N ARG A 135 15.52 3.50 -15.66
CA ARG A 135 14.38 3.42 -14.72
C ARG A 135 14.40 4.67 -13.85
N SER A 136 13.27 5.38 -13.77
CA SER A 136 13.19 6.49 -12.84
C SER A 136 13.51 5.96 -11.45
N ILE A 137 14.57 6.50 -10.86
CA ILE A 137 15.04 6.11 -9.53
C ILE A 137 14.02 6.52 -8.45
N TYR A 138 13.10 7.41 -8.80
CA TYR A 138 12.09 7.93 -7.89
C TYR A 138 10.70 7.45 -8.29
N PRO A 139 10.08 6.56 -7.52
CA PRO A 139 8.69 6.21 -7.77
C PRO A 139 7.82 7.43 -7.54
N LYS A 140 6.93 7.67 -8.46
CA LYS A 140 5.82 8.57 -8.21
C LYS A 140 4.72 7.77 -7.57
N PHE A 141 4.32 8.15 -6.38
CA PHE A 141 3.19 7.53 -5.70
C PHE A 141 1.89 8.09 -6.26
N LEU A 142 0.97 7.22 -6.60
CA LEU A 142 -0.37 7.59 -7.03
C LEU A 142 -1.33 7.42 -5.86
N ILE A 143 -1.68 8.54 -5.22
CA ILE A 143 -2.62 8.56 -4.09
C ILE A 143 -4.04 8.58 -4.67
N CYS A 144 -4.87 7.61 -4.29
CA CYS A 144 -6.23 7.47 -4.77
C CYS A 144 -7.18 6.94 -3.67
N PRO A 145 -8.24 7.69 -3.28
CA PRO A 145 -8.53 9.06 -3.69
C PRO A 145 -7.42 10.05 -3.29
N TYR A 146 -7.41 11.23 -3.90
CA TYR A 146 -6.41 12.25 -3.57
C TYR A 146 -6.53 12.67 -2.11
N GLU A 147 -5.40 12.63 -1.44
CA GLU A 147 -5.21 13.15 -0.07
C GLU A 147 -3.98 14.06 -0.05
N PRO A 148 -3.99 15.14 0.73
CA PRO A 148 -2.87 16.09 0.79
C PRO A 148 -1.71 15.53 1.64
N VAL A 149 -1.18 14.41 1.21
CA VAL A 149 -0.05 13.70 1.83
C VAL A 149 1.07 13.60 0.82
N ARG A 150 2.28 13.92 1.24
CA ARG A 150 3.49 13.70 0.45
C ARG A 150 4.12 12.38 0.86
N ILE A 151 4.36 11.52 -0.10
CA ILE A 151 5.02 10.24 0.11
C ILE A 151 6.41 10.29 -0.54
N ASN A 152 7.43 10.00 0.23
CA ASN A 152 8.78 9.77 -0.25
C ASN A 152 9.18 8.35 0.13
N SER A 153 9.89 7.66 -0.75
CA SER A 153 10.58 6.42 -0.38
C SER A 153 12.04 6.70 -0.21
N GLY A 154 12.70 5.96 0.63
CA GLY A 154 14.17 5.89 0.66
C GLY A 154 14.71 5.48 -0.73
N ILE A 155 15.94 5.85 -1.02
CA ILE A 155 16.56 5.78 -2.36
C ILE A 155 16.66 4.35 -2.90
N PHE A 156 16.55 3.33 -2.05
CA PHE A 156 16.72 1.93 -2.45
C PHE A 156 15.51 1.07 -2.08
N PHE A 157 14.73 0.73 -3.10
CA PHE A 157 13.49 -0.05 -3.01
C PHE A 157 13.67 -1.50 -2.56
N PHE A 158 14.88 -2.01 -2.41
CA PHE A 158 15.13 -3.44 -2.29
C PHE A 158 15.89 -3.88 -1.03
N GLU A 159 16.51 -2.98 -0.29
CA GLU A 159 17.32 -3.39 0.87
C GLU A 159 17.05 -2.63 2.18
N GLU A 160 16.45 -1.42 2.13
CA GLU A 160 16.10 -0.67 3.34
C GLU A 160 14.73 -0.01 3.14
N ASN A 161 13.69 -0.78 3.36
CA ASN A 161 12.33 -0.53 2.90
C ASN A 161 11.56 0.40 3.83
N GLY A 162 11.79 1.69 3.73
CA GLY A 162 11.03 2.66 4.49
C GLY A 162 10.19 3.58 3.60
N PHE A 163 9.07 4.05 4.15
CA PHE A 163 8.30 5.15 3.62
C PHE A 163 8.41 6.35 4.55
N LEU A 164 8.67 7.51 3.98
CA LEU A 164 8.55 8.78 4.70
C LEU A 164 7.30 9.49 4.19
N MET A 165 6.32 9.65 5.04
CA MET A 165 5.10 10.39 4.73
C MET A 165 5.06 11.70 5.47
N SER A 166 4.64 12.77 4.81
CA SER A 166 4.42 14.05 5.45
C SER A 166 2.98 14.49 5.20
N ASP A 167 2.29 14.88 6.25
CA ASP A 167 0.91 15.37 6.17
C ASP A 167 0.86 16.87 5.83
N GLN A 168 -0.35 17.41 5.72
CA GLN A 168 -0.56 18.83 5.42
C GLN A 168 -0.09 19.78 6.53
N ASP A 169 0.03 19.28 7.76
CA ASP A 169 0.50 20.05 8.92
C ASP A 169 2.04 20.04 9.03
N GLY A 170 2.72 19.34 8.10
CA GLY A 170 4.17 19.22 8.05
C GLY A 170 4.74 18.15 9.00
N ILE A 171 3.88 17.34 9.62
CA ILE A 171 4.30 16.23 10.47
C ILE A 171 4.80 15.11 9.57
N SER A 172 5.98 14.58 9.87
CA SER A 172 6.58 13.48 9.12
C SER A 172 6.51 12.19 9.91
N TYR A 173 6.13 11.13 9.21
CA TYR A 173 5.99 9.77 9.72
C TYR A 173 6.96 8.85 8.96
N SER A 174 7.83 8.16 9.69
CA SER A 174 8.73 7.16 9.13
C SER A 174 8.17 5.76 9.37
N PHE A 175 8.13 4.95 8.33
CA PHE A 175 7.63 3.57 8.37
C PHE A 175 8.67 2.63 7.79
N GLY A 176 9.09 1.64 8.54
CA GLY A 176 10.19 0.75 8.16
C GLY A 176 11.53 1.50 8.14
N GLY A 177 12.57 0.79 7.83
CA GLY A 177 13.94 1.25 7.95
C GLY A 177 14.60 0.59 9.17
N GLU A 178 15.91 0.49 9.14
CA GLU A 178 16.66 0.11 10.34
C GLU A 178 16.68 1.33 11.28
N ASP A 179 16.27 1.11 12.51
CA ASP A 179 16.49 2.08 13.58
C ASP A 179 18.00 2.06 13.87
N ASP A 180 18.67 3.21 13.67
CA ASP A 180 20.04 3.45 14.13
C ASP A 180 20.11 3.54 15.67
#